data_657f3431c346c053b6266eef57146a86
#
_entry.id   657f3431c346c053b6266eef57146a86
#
_cell.length_a   1.000
_cell.length_b   1.000
_cell.length_c   1.000
_cell.angle_alpha   90.00
_cell.angle_beta   90.00
_cell.angle_gamma   90.00
#
_symmetry.space_group_name_H-M   'P 1'
#
loop_
_entity.id
_entity.type
_entity.pdbx_description
1 polymer ?
#
loop_
_entity_poly.entity_id
_entity_poly.type
_entity_poly.pdbx_seq_one_letter_code
_entity_poly.pdbx_strand_id
1 'polypeptide(L)'
;YYTIKKKNGIKVCVIGMLTPAIPNWLKESIWSGLRFEEMVSCAKRTMAEVKTKEKPDVIVGLFHSGWDGGIKTPEYDEDASKKVAKEVPGFDIVFFGHDHTPHSSIEKNIVGKDVICLDPANNAQRVAIATLTLRPKTVKGKRQYTVTKATGELVDVKELKADNAFIQHFQPEIDAVKAWSDQVIGRFENTIYSKDSYFGNSAFNDLILNLELEITKADIAFNAPLLFNASIKAGPITVADMFNLYKYENNLCTMRLTGKEIRKHLEMSYDLWCNTMKSPEDHLLLLSNTQNDAQRLGFKNFSFNFDSAAGIDYEVDVTKPDGQKVRILRMSNGEPFDENKWYTVAVNSYRANGGGELLTKGAGIPRDSLKSRIIWESPKDQRHYLMEEIKKAGVMNPQPNHNWKFIPETWTIPAAARDRKLLFSE
;
A
#
# COMPACT_ATOMS: atom_id res chain seq x y z
N TYR A 1 10.21 21.68 -8.24
CA TYR A 1 11.68 21.47 -8.19
C TYR A 1 12.19 20.94 -9.52
N TYR A 2 13.30 21.50 -10.03
CA TYR A 2 13.98 20.99 -11.23
C TYR A 2 15.51 21.03 -11.06
N THR A 3 16.20 20.19 -11.85
CA THR A 3 17.66 20.17 -11.93
C THR A 3 18.12 20.21 -13.39
N ILE A 4 19.30 20.77 -13.62
CA ILE A 4 19.89 20.89 -14.94
C ILE A 4 21.13 20.03 -15.03
N LYS A 5 21.20 19.20 -16.06
CA LYS A 5 22.37 18.42 -16.42
C LYS A 5 22.87 18.82 -17.80
N LYS A 6 24.20 18.98 -17.95
CA LYS A 6 24.84 19.24 -19.24
C LYS A 6 25.82 18.13 -19.55
N LYS A 7 25.69 17.56 -20.73
CA LYS A 7 26.62 16.52 -21.24
C LYS A 7 26.79 16.72 -22.75
N ASN A 8 28.05 16.83 -23.19
CA ASN A 8 28.39 16.97 -24.63
C ASN A 8 27.69 18.17 -25.32
N GLY A 9 27.48 19.27 -24.59
CA GLY A 9 26.78 20.45 -25.09
C GLY A 9 25.25 20.37 -25.09
N ILE A 10 24.65 19.25 -24.72
CA ILE A 10 23.21 19.05 -24.59
C ILE A 10 22.79 19.45 -23.17
N LYS A 11 21.74 20.26 -23.07
CA LYS A 11 21.14 20.68 -21.80
C LYS A 11 19.85 19.92 -21.53
N VAL A 12 19.86 19.08 -20.50
CA VAL A 12 18.69 18.32 -20.04
C VAL A 12 18.16 18.93 -18.76
N CYS A 13 16.86 19.19 -18.73
CA CYS A 13 16.15 19.59 -17.51
C CYS A 13 15.33 18.42 -16.99
N VAL A 14 15.46 18.08 -15.71
CA VAL A 14 14.63 17.10 -15.03
C VAL A 14 13.74 17.82 -14.02
N ILE A 15 12.42 17.70 -14.21
CA ILE A 15 11.40 18.27 -13.31
C ILE A 15 10.94 17.14 -12.39
N GLY A 16 11.24 17.25 -11.08
CA GLY A 16 10.81 16.32 -10.06
C GLY A 16 9.48 16.75 -9.46
N MET A 17 8.55 15.80 -9.34
CA MET A 17 7.24 16.01 -8.71
C MET A 17 6.85 14.78 -7.90
N LEU A 18 5.97 14.97 -6.92
CA LEU A 18 5.37 13.87 -6.17
C LEU A 18 3.87 14.12 -5.98
N THR A 19 3.14 13.05 -5.68
CA THR A 19 1.70 13.09 -5.44
C THR A 19 1.33 14.06 -4.31
N PRO A 20 0.26 14.83 -4.46
CA PRO A 20 -0.24 15.70 -3.40
C PRO A 20 -0.98 14.95 -2.28
N ALA A 21 -1.20 13.65 -2.41
CA ALA A 21 -1.96 12.84 -1.47
C ALA A 21 -1.21 12.48 -0.17
N ILE A 22 0.04 12.88 0.00
CA ILE A 22 0.90 12.61 1.17
C ILE A 22 0.18 12.80 2.52
N PRO A 23 -0.61 13.88 2.75
CA PRO A 23 -1.31 14.07 4.03
C PRO A 23 -2.36 13.00 4.37
N ASN A 24 -2.75 12.15 3.40
CA ASN A 24 -3.69 11.07 3.65
C ASN A 24 -3.04 9.83 4.29
N TRP A 25 -1.72 9.73 4.22
CA TRP A 25 -1.01 8.52 4.66
C TRP A 25 0.01 8.76 5.76
N LEU A 26 0.63 9.95 5.76
CA LEU A 26 1.72 10.25 6.66
C LEU A 26 1.27 11.20 7.77
N LYS A 27 1.88 11.04 8.95
CA LYS A 27 1.69 11.96 10.07
C LYS A 27 2.05 13.38 9.69
N GLU A 28 1.29 14.34 10.19
CA GLU A 28 1.56 15.77 10.00
C GLU A 28 2.99 16.16 10.40
N SER A 29 3.55 15.54 11.45
CA SER A 29 4.93 15.81 11.90
C SER A 29 6.00 15.50 10.85
N ILE A 30 5.72 14.56 9.90
CA ILE A 30 6.66 14.18 8.84
C ILE A 30 6.66 15.20 7.70
N TRP A 31 5.53 15.84 7.41
CA TRP A 31 5.38 16.80 6.32
C TRP A 31 5.05 18.23 6.79
N SER A 32 5.09 18.49 8.11
CA SER A 32 4.85 19.81 8.69
C SER A 32 5.73 20.87 8.04
N GLY A 33 5.12 22.02 7.67
CA GLY A 33 5.80 23.08 6.94
C GLY A 33 5.87 22.89 5.42
N LEU A 34 5.41 21.74 4.87
CA LEU A 34 5.26 21.52 3.45
C LEU A 34 3.83 21.83 3.00
N ARG A 35 3.70 22.31 1.76
CA ARG A 35 2.42 22.50 1.08
C ARG A 35 2.42 21.65 -0.17
N PHE A 36 1.40 20.83 -0.33
CA PHE A 36 1.19 20.01 -1.52
C PHE A 36 0.25 20.73 -2.48
N GLU A 37 0.62 20.77 -3.74
CA GLU A 37 -0.10 21.46 -4.80
C GLU A 37 -0.52 20.46 -5.88
N GLU A 38 -1.66 20.69 -6.50
CA GLU A 38 -2.14 19.89 -7.62
C GLU A 38 -1.09 19.81 -8.73
N MET A 39 -0.83 18.60 -9.25
CA MET A 39 0.35 18.33 -10.08
C MET A 39 0.33 19.05 -11.43
N VAL A 40 -0.83 19.18 -12.11
CA VAL A 40 -0.92 19.82 -13.44
C VAL A 40 -0.63 21.32 -13.32
N SER A 41 -1.18 21.97 -12.32
CA SER A 41 -0.97 23.41 -12.05
C SER A 41 0.50 23.69 -11.71
N CYS A 42 1.09 22.86 -10.82
CA CYS A 42 2.49 22.92 -10.45
C CYS A 42 3.39 22.69 -11.68
N ALA A 43 3.09 21.69 -12.50
CA ALA A 43 3.84 21.37 -13.72
C ALA A 43 3.78 22.49 -14.74
N LYS A 44 2.60 23.11 -14.99
CA LYS A 44 2.44 24.26 -15.90
C LYS A 44 3.31 25.44 -15.46
N ARG A 45 3.28 25.80 -14.18
CA ARG A 45 4.09 26.88 -13.62
C ARG A 45 5.59 26.59 -13.76
N THR A 46 6.04 25.41 -13.33
CA THR A 46 7.45 24.98 -13.39
C THR A 46 7.94 24.91 -14.85
N MET A 47 7.12 24.38 -15.76
CA MET A 47 7.45 24.33 -17.19
C MET A 47 7.65 25.72 -17.80
N ALA A 48 6.80 26.69 -17.46
CA ALA A 48 6.96 28.08 -17.92
C ALA A 48 8.27 28.70 -17.41
N GLU A 49 8.60 28.47 -16.15
CA GLU A 49 9.87 28.91 -15.56
C GLU A 49 11.08 28.30 -16.27
N VAL A 50 11.10 26.98 -16.43
CA VAL A 50 12.18 26.22 -17.08
C VAL A 50 12.40 26.70 -18.52
N LYS A 51 11.33 26.85 -19.30
CA LYS A 51 11.43 27.34 -20.68
C LYS A 51 11.97 28.75 -20.78
N THR A 52 11.63 29.62 -19.84
CA THR A 52 12.06 31.02 -19.82
C THR A 52 13.52 31.18 -19.36
N LYS A 53 13.87 30.57 -18.21
CA LYS A 53 15.15 30.75 -17.55
C LYS A 53 16.22 29.83 -18.13
N GLU A 54 15.89 28.56 -18.34
CA GLU A 54 16.88 27.51 -18.61
C GLU A 54 17.03 27.18 -20.10
N LYS A 55 15.95 27.24 -20.87
CA LYS A 55 15.91 26.91 -22.31
C LYS A 55 16.61 25.57 -22.61
N PRO A 56 16.21 24.47 -22.00
CA PRO A 56 16.84 23.19 -22.21
C PRO A 56 16.57 22.60 -23.59
N ASP A 57 17.39 21.67 -24.04
CA ASP A 57 17.21 20.91 -25.26
C ASP A 57 16.24 19.73 -25.07
N VAL A 58 16.21 19.15 -23.85
CA VAL A 58 15.36 18.02 -23.44
C VAL A 58 14.74 18.32 -22.07
N ILE A 59 13.47 18.00 -21.90
CA ILE A 59 12.77 18.10 -20.62
C ILE A 59 12.21 16.73 -20.22
N VAL A 60 12.62 16.27 -19.04
CA VAL A 60 12.22 15.00 -18.45
C VAL A 60 11.38 15.27 -17.20
N GLY A 61 10.23 14.62 -17.10
CA GLY A 61 9.48 14.47 -15.86
C GLY A 61 10.00 13.27 -15.07
N LEU A 62 10.17 13.42 -13.76
CA LEU A 62 10.49 12.35 -12.83
C LEU A 62 9.51 12.43 -11.66
N PHE A 63 8.47 11.60 -11.69
CA PHE A 63 7.32 11.74 -10.83
C PHE A 63 7.15 10.56 -9.88
N HIS A 64 6.83 10.84 -8.63
CA HIS A 64 6.28 9.84 -7.70
C HIS A 64 4.77 10.06 -7.58
N SER A 65 4.04 9.62 -8.58
CA SER A 65 2.58 9.64 -8.74
C SER A 65 2.25 8.62 -9.83
N GLY A 66 1.27 7.77 -9.61
CA GLY A 66 0.88 6.73 -10.57
C GLY A 66 0.29 7.29 -11.86
N TRP A 67 -0.09 6.36 -12.75
CA TRP A 67 -0.57 6.73 -14.08
C TRP A 67 -1.90 7.48 -14.04
N ASP A 68 -2.95 6.84 -13.47
CA ASP A 68 -4.31 7.38 -13.38
C ASP A 68 -5.10 6.54 -12.37
N GLY A 69 -5.63 7.13 -11.31
CA GLY A 69 -6.36 6.40 -10.28
C GLY A 69 -6.16 6.99 -8.89
N GLY A 70 -6.11 6.11 -7.88
CA GLY A 70 -5.92 6.49 -6.50
C GLY A 70 -7.03 7.39 -5.95
N ILE A 71 -6.70 8.21 -4.96
CA ILE A 71 -7.61 9.16 -4.33
C ILE A 71 -7.87 10.32 -5.29
N LYS A 72 -9.16 10.59 -5.57
CA LYS A 72 -9.60 11.75 -6.35
C LYS A 72 -10.44 12.67 -5.48
N THR A 73 -10.02 13.92 -5.38
CA THR A 73 -10.74 14.99 -4.68
C THR A 73 -11.00 16.14 -5.63
N PRO A 74 -11.83 17.14 -5.26
CA PRO A 74 -11.96 18.36 -6.05
C PRO A 74 -10.63 19.15 -6.19
N GLU A 75 -9.72 19.00 -5.22
CA GLU A 75 -8.47 19.74 -5.13
C GLU A 75 -7.31 19.07 -5.87
N TYR A 76 -7.30 17.73 -5.96
CA TYR A 76 -6.20 16.99 -6.59
C TYR A 76 -6.58 15.54 -6.96
N ASP A 77 -5.80 14.97 -7.89
CA ASP A 77 -5.71 13.54 -8.14
C ASP A 77 -4.40 13.00 -7.54
N GLU A 78 -4.45 11.86 -6.86
CA GLU A 78 -3.28 11.15 -6.34
C GLU A 78 -2.36 10.70 -7.48
N ASP A 79 -2.93 10.01 -8.47
CA ASP A 79 -2.24 9.50 -9.64
C ASP A 79 -2.54 10.41 -10.84
N ALA A 80 -1.61 11.33 -11.11
CA ALA A 80 -1.81 12.39 -12.10
C ALA A 80 -0.78 12.40 -13.24
N SER A 81 0.12 11.39 -13.34
CA SER A 81 1.20 11.39 -14.33
C SER A 81 0.67 11.44 -15.77
N LYS A 82 -0.41 10.71 -16.07
CA LYS A 82 -1.12 10.76 -17.36
C LYS A 82 -1.64 12.16 -17.69
N LYS A 83 -2.25 12.80 -16.71
CA LYS A 83 -2.83 14.14 -16.85
C LYS A 83 -1.73 15.18 -17.12
N VAL A 84 -0.62 15.12 -16.38
CA VAL A 84 0.54 15.99 -16.60
C VAL A 84 1.14 15.77 -17.99
N ALA A 85 1.37 14.52 -18.42
CA ALA A 85 1.93 14.19 -19.72
C ALA A 85 1.05 14.75 -20.86
N LYS A 86 -0.27 14.66 -20.73
CA LYS A 86 -1.23 15.11 -21.75
C LYS A 86 -1.48 16.60 -21.74
N GLU A 87 -1.63 17.23 -20.58
CA GLU A 87 -2.10 18.61 -20.44
C GLU A 87 -0.98 19.66 -20.32
N VAL A 88 0.28 19.22 -20.10
CA VAL A 88 1.42 20.13 -19.92
C VAL A 88 2.43 19.98 -21.06
N PRO A 89 2.32 20.80 -22.12
CA PRO A 89 3.22 20.69 -23.27
C PRO A 89 4.65 21.08 -22.92
N GLY A 90 5.59 20.19 -23.25
CA GLY A 90 7.02 20.48 -23.08
C GLY A 90 7.84 19.29 -22.63
N PHE A 91 7.25 18.31 -21.98
CA PHE A 91 7.93 17.07 -21.67
C PHE A 91 8.25 16.26 -22.94
N ASP A 92 9.46 15.72 -23.01
CA ASP A 92 9.87 14.72 -24.01
C ASP A 92 9.69 13.31 -23.45
N ILE A 93 9.94 13.14 -22.15
CA ILE A 93 9.83 11.89 -21.40
C ILE A 93 9.20 12.19 -20.05
N VAL A 94 8.36 11.26 -19.56
CA VAL A 94 7.88 11.19 -18.18
C VAL A 94 8.19 9.81 -17.63
N PHE A 95 9.16 9.75 -16.70
CA PHE A 95 9.35 8.60 -15.82
C PHE A 95 8.48 8.80 -14.59
N PHE A 96 7.76 7.76 -14.19
CA PHE A 96 6.85 7.85 -13.06
C PHE A 96 6.81 6.53 -12.29
N GLY A 97 6.10 6.49 -11.17
CA GLY A 97 5.91 5.35 -10.29
C GLY A 97 4.88 5.68 -9.23
N HIS A 98 4.75 4.89 -8.19
CA HIS A 98 3.83 4.97 -7.07
C HIS A 98 2.73 3.91 -7.08
N ASP A 99 2.05 3.71 -8.21
CA ASP A 99 0.98 2.71 -8.34
C ASP A 99 1.49 1.27 -8.50
N HIS A 100 2.83 1.09 -8.52
CA HIS A 100 3.52 -0.20 -8.65
C HIS A 100 3.14 -1.01 -9.90
N THR A 101 2.57 -0.38 -10.90
CA THR A 101 2.07 -1.05 -12.12
C THR A 101 3.00 -0.74 -13.29
N PRO A 102 3.57 -1.75 -13.97
CA PRO A 102 4.47 -1.49 -15.09
C PRO A 102 3.70 -0.82 -16.23
N HIS A 103 4.24 0.28 -16.74
CA HIS A 103 3.60 1.04 -17.82
C HIS A 103 4.63 1.51 -18.83
N SER A 104 4.31 1.34 -20.13
CA SER A 104 5.08 1.88 -21.24
C SER A 104 4.13 2.34 -22.34
N SER A 105 4.09 3.64 -22.59
CA SER A 105 3.26 4.23 -23.66
C SER A 105 3.92 5.43 -24.31
N ILE A 106 3.37 5.82 -25.46
CA ILE A 106 3.62 7.11 -26.12
C ILE A 106 2.30 7.87 -26.12
N GLU A 107 2.25 8.97 -25.39
CA GLU A 107 1.06 9.81 -25.28
C GLU A 107 1.18 11.06 -26.14
N LYS A 108 0.08 11.46 -26.77
CA LYS A 108 0.00 12.78 -27.42
C LYS A 108 -0.48 13.84 -26.44
N ASN A 109 0.32 14.87 -26.27
CA ASN A 109 -0.11 16.02 -25.46
C ASN A 109 -1.08 16.93 -26.24
N ILE A 110 -1.65 17.92 -25.55
CA ILE A 110 -2.66 18.85 -26.11
C ILE A 110 -2.20 19.64 -27.34
N VAL A 111 -0.89 19.67 -27.64
CA VAL A 111 -0.35 20.31 -28.88
C VAL A 111 0.08 19.25 -29.90
N GLY A 112 -0.29 17.98 -29.71
CA GLY A 112 -0.04 16.88 -30.65
C GLY A 112 1.38 16.32 -30.63
N LYS A 113 2.24 16.72 -29.68
CA LYS A 113 3.61 16.20 -29.55
C LYS A 113 3.59 14.90 -28.73
N ASP A 114 4.39 13.93 -29.19
CA ASP A 114 4.59 12.67 -28.48
C ASP A 114 5.41 12.86 -27.19
N VAL A 115 4.99 12.18 -26.12
CA VAL A 115 5.65 12.10 -24.82
C VAL A 115 5.83 10.62 -24.47
N ILE A 116 7.06 10.19 -24.21
CA ILE A 116 7.35 8.84 -23.73
C ILE A 116 6.99 8.76 -22.25
N CYS A 117 6.16 7.78 -21.86
CA CYS A 117 5.71 7.58 -20.48
C CYS A 117 6.09 6.18 -20.00
N LEU A 118 6.92 6.09 -18.95
CA LEU A 118 7.49 4.84 -18.47
C LEU A 118 7.40 4.72 -16.95
N ASP A 119 6.86 3.59 -16.47
CA ASP A 119 6.88 3.16 -15.07
C ASP A 119 7.51 1.75 -14.98
N PRO A 120 8.64 1.57 -14.28
CA PRO A 120 9.26 0.26 -14.10
C PRO A 120 8.56 -0.62 -13.04
N ALA A 121 7.49 -0.16 -12.44
CA ALA A 121 6.81 -0.71 -11.27
C ALA A 121 7.66 -0.62 -9.99
N ASN A 122 7.68 -1.68 -9.16
CA ASN A 122 8.29 -1.68 -7.84
C ASN A 122 9.39 -2.75 -7.69
N ASN A 123 10.04 -2.75 -6.51
CA ASN A 123 11.01 -3.77 -6.08
C ASN A 123 12.24 -3.92 -7.02
N ALA A 124 12.57 -2.88 -7.80
CA ALA A 124 13.68 -2.90 -8.75
C ALA A 124 13.67 -4.10 -9.72
N GLN A 125 12.49 -4.60 -10.07
CA GLN A 125 12.34 -5.72 -11.01
C GLN A 125 12.65 -5.32 -12.44
N ARG A 126 12.52 -4.02 -12.74
CA ARG A 126 12.74 -3.46 -14.09
C ARG A 126 13.49 -2.14 -14.02
N VAL A 127 14.11 -1.81 -15.15
CA VAL A 127 14.69 -0.49 -15.41
C VAL A 127 13.95 0.13 -16.59
N ALA A 128 13.50 1.37 -16.44
CA ALA A 128 12.92 2.14 -17.53
C ALA A 128 14.03 2.86 -18.31
N ILE A 129 14.09 2.63 -19.61
CA ILE A 129 15.09 3.22 -20.51
C ILE A 129 14.37 4.03 -21.58
N ALA A 130 14.74 5.30 -21.74
CA ALA A 130 14.29 6.13 -22.85
C ALA A 130 15.47 6.55 -23.72
N THR A 131 15.38 6.32 -25.02
CA THR A 131 16.41 6.69 -26.00
C THR A 131 15.92 7.82 -26.89
N LEU A 132 16.66 8.92 -26.93
CA LEU A 132 16.34 10.09 -27.74
C LEU A 132 17.39 10.28 -28.85
N THR A 133 16.91 10.48 -30.07
CA THR A 133 17.75 10.97 -31.19
C THR A 133 17.62 12.47 -31.29
N LEU A 134 18.75 13.18 -31.20
CA LEU A 134 18.80 14.63 -31.22
C LEU A 134 19.43 15.13 -32.52
N ARG A 135 18.80 16.11 -33.14
CA ARG A 135 19.34 16.84 -34.30
C ARG A 135 19.86 18.20 -33.85
N PRO A 136 21.13 18.53 -34.11
CA PRO A 136 21.65 19.88 -33.84
C PRO A 136 21.06 20.89 -34.82
N LYS A 137 20.79 22.11 -34.33
CA LYS A 137 20.46 23.29 -35.15
C LYS A 137 21.17 24.51 -34.59
N THR A 138 21.48 25.49 -35.45
CA THR A 138 22.05 26.77 -35.02
C THR A 138 20.95 27.82 -35.00
N VAL A 139 20.73 28.42 -33.84
CA VAL A 139 19.76 29.52 -33.64
C VAL A 139 20.50 30.72 -33.08
N LYS A 140 20.49 31.84 -33.80
CA LYS A 140 21.21 33.06 -33.41
C LYS A 140 22.68 32.82 -32.98
N GLY A 141 23.40 32.00 -33.78
CA GLY A 141 24.81 31.66 -33.53
C GLY A 141 25.05 30.66 -32.39
N LYS A 142 24.03 30.17 -31.70
CA LYS A 142 24.16 29.19 -30.64
C LYS A 142 23.63 27.83 -31.12
N ARG A 143 24.41 26.78 -30.80
CA ARG A 143 24.00 25.39 -31.04
C ARG A 143 22.91 24.97 -30.07
N GLN A 144 21.81 24.46 -30.59
CA GLN A 144 20.68 23.88 -29.85
C GLN A 144 20.39 22.51 -30.43
N TYR A 145 19.65 21.69 -29.70
CA TYR A 145 19.24 20.35 -30.14
C TYR A 145 17.72 20.21 -30.15
N THR A 146 17.22 19.42 -31.05
CA THR A 146 15.78 19.11 -31.15
C THR A 146 15.63 17.60 -31.17
N VAL A 147 14.72 17.07 -30.34
CA VAL A 147 14.37 15.65 -30.33
C VAL A 147 13.66 15.31 -31.64
N THR A 148 14.19 14.37 -32.40
CA THR A 148 13.64 13.93 -33.69
C THR A 148 13.05 12.52 -33.61
N LYS A 149 13.51 11.70 -32.65
CA LYS A 149 12.95 10.38 -32.36
C LYS A 149 13.09 10.11 -30.87
N ALA A 150 12.07 9.47 -30.31
CA ALA A 150 12.08 9.01 -28.93
C ALA A 150 11.53 7.57 -28.89
N THR A 151 12.16 6.70 -28.11
CA THR A 151 11.68 5.34 -27.82
C THR A 151 11.83 5.07 -26.33
N GLY A 152 10.96 4.22 -25.79
CA GLY A 152 11.01 3.80 -24.40
C GLY A 152 10.85 2.29 -24.28
N GLU A 153 11.51 1.70 -23.29
CA GLU A 153 11.41 0.28 -22.99
C GLU A 153 11.54 0.04 -21.48
N LEU A 154 10.96 -1.06 -21.02
CA LEU A 154 11.14 -1.60 -19.68
C LEU A 154 11.98 -2.86 -19.79
N VAL A 155 13.16 -2.85 -19.16
CA VAL A 155 14.10 -3.98 -19.17
C VAL A 155 13.97 -4.73 -17.84
N ASP A 156 13.58 -6.00 -17.89
CA ASP A 156 13.56 -6.88 -16.75
C ASP A 156 15.00 -7.20 -16.28
N VAL A 157 15.26 -7.08 -14.99
CA VAL A 157 16.62 -7.29 -14.44
C VAL A 157 16.78 -8.61 -13.70
N LYS A 158 15.73 -9.42 -13.62
CA LYS A 158 15.69 -10.67 -12.82
C LYS A 158 16.81 -11.64 -13.20
N GLU A 159 17.10 -11.77 -14.49
CA GLU A 159 18.10 -12.69 -15.00
C GLU A 159 19.51 -12.05 -15.11
N LEU A 160 19.67 -10.80 -14.75
CA LEU A 160 20.97 -10.12 -14.78
C LEU A 160 21.82 -10.55 -13.59
N LYS A 161 23.12 -10.74 -13.82
CA LYS A 161 24.05 -10.99 -12.73
C LYS A 161 24.32 -9.68 -11.98
N ALA A 162 24.37 -9.78 -10.65
CA ALA A 162 24.77 -8.66 -9.81
C ALA A 162 26.21 -8.22 -10.14
N ASP A 163 26.47 -6.90 -10.09
CA ASP A 163 27.81 -6.35 -10.23
C ASP A 163 28.66 -6.70 -9.00
N ASN A 164 29.70 -7.49 -9.20
CA ASN A 164 30.59 -7.96 -8.11
C ASN A 164 31.31 -6.80 -7.41
N ALA A 165 31.71 -5.75 -8.15
CA ALA A 165 32.38 -4.60 -7.55
C ALA A 165 31.41 -3.81 -6.65
N PHE A 166 30.16 -3.66 -7.08
CA PHE A 166 29.11 -3.05 -6.27
C PHE A 166 28.87 -3.85 -4.99
N ILE A 167 28.69 -5.18 -5.11
CA ILE A 167 28.49 -6.05 -3.93
C ILE A 167 29.65 -5.96 -2.96
N GLN A 168 30.91 -6.04 -3.45
CA GLN A 168 32.11 -5.93 -2.61
C GLN A 168 32.23 -4.57 -1.90
N HIS A 169 31.81 -3.50 -2.58
CA HIS A 169 31.83 -2.15 -1.98
C HIS A 169 30.89 -2.03 -0.78
N PHE A 170 29.71 -2.66 -0.86
CA PHE A 170 28.70 -2.63 0.20
C PHE A 170 28.72 -3.86 1.12
N GLN A 171 29.72 -4.75 0.99
CA GLN A 171 29.77 -5.97 1.79
C GLN A 171 29.74 -5.71 3.32
N PRO A 172 30.45 -4.69 3.87
CA PRO A 172 30.40 -4.42 5.30
C PRO A 172 29.00 -4.06 5.80
N GLU A 173 28.24 -3.26 5.02
CA GLU A 173 26.87 -2.88 5.33
C GLU A 173 25.91 -4.07 5.21
N ILE A 174 26.10 -4.90 4.19
CA ILE A 174 25.32 -6.14 4.00
C ILE A 174 25.54 -7.08 5.20
N ASP A 175 26.78 -7.27 5.62
CA ASP A 175 27.11 -8.15 6.76
C ASP A 175 26.55 -7.59 8.07
N ALA A 176 26.61 -6.27 8.28
CA ALA A 176 26.05 -5.64 9.47
C ALA A 176 24.52 -5.77 9.53
N VAL A 177 23.82 -5.53 8.41
CA VAL A 177 22.36 -5.71 8.32
C VAL A 177 21.99 -7.17 8.54
N LYS A 178 22.73 -8.10 7.94
CA LYS A 178 22.50 -9.53 8.10
C LYS A 178 22.70 -9.97 9.55
N ALA A 179 23.79 -9.56 10.19
CA ALA A 179 24.05 -9.87 11.59
C ALA A 179 22.96 -9.35 12.54
N TRP A 180 22.35 -8.19 12.21
CA TRP A 180 21.21 -7.66 12.95
C TRP A 180 19.92 -8.44 12.67
N SER A 181 19.64 -8.71 11.41
CA SER A 181 18.39 -9.36 10.98
C SER A 181 18.31 -10.84 11.39
N ASP A 182 19.46 -11.52 11.51
CA ASP A 182 19.56 -12.92 11.92
C ASP A 182 19.46 -13.12 13.45
N GLN A 183 19.39 -12.03 14.24
CA GLN A 183 19.24 -12.14 15.70
C GLN A 183 17.95 -12.86 16.07
N VAL A 184 18.05 -13.92 16.86
CA VAL A 184 16.91 -14.66 17.39
C VAL A 184 16.24 -13.84 18.49
N ILE A 185 14.93 -13.63 18.37
CA ILE A 185 14.11 -12.85 19.29
C ILE A 185 13.10 -13.69 20.07
N GLY A 186 12.89 -14.92 19.69
CA GLY A 186 11.95 -15.83 20.34
C GLY A 186 11.84 -17.16 19.60
N ARG A 187 10.81 -17.93 19.90
CA ARG A 187 10.52 -19.21 19.27
C ARG A 187 9.03 -19.42 19.11
N PHE A 188 8.61 -19.92 17.93
CA PHE A 188 7.26 -20.42 17.71
C PHE A 188 7.22 -21.96 17.74
N GLU A 189 6.22 -22.53 18.40
CA GLU A 189 6.00 -23.97 18.43
C GLU A 189 5.33 -24.52 17.19
N ASN A 190 4.57 -23.65 16.47
CA ASN A 190 3.87 -23.98 15.23
C ASN A 190 4.21 -23.00 14.10
N THR A 191 4.05 -23.46 12.85
CA THR A 191 4.14 -22.60 11.67
C THR A 191 2.83 -21.86 11.47
N ILE A 192 2.92 -20.53 11.18
CA ILE A 192 1.76 -19.69 10.89
C ILE A 192 1.83 -19.16 9.46
N TYR A 193 0.66 -19.02 8.80
CA TYR A 193 0.55 -18.65 7.40
C TYR A 193 -0.41 -17.47 7.22
N SER A 194 0.03 -16.42 6.53
CA SER A 194 -0.82 -15.24 6.26
C SER A 194 -2.01 -15.57 5.37
N LYS A 195 -1.86 -16.51 4.43
CA LYS A 195 -2.93 -16.96 3.53
C LYS A 195 -4.18 -17.49 4.26
N ASP A 196 -4.00 -18.04 5.46
CA ASP A 196 -5.12 -18.56 6.26
C ASP A 196 -6.08 -17.45 6.68
N SER A 197 -5.56 -16.24 6.85
CA SER A 197 -6.32 -15.05 7.26
C SER A 197 -7.43 -14.64 6.29
N TYR A 198 -7.34 -15.05 5.03
CA TYR A 198 -8.37 -14.72 4.03
C TYR A 198 -9.64 -15.56 4.15
N PHE A 199 -9.58 -16.64 4.90
CA PHE A 199 -10.67 -17.65 4.96
C PHE A 199 -11.30 -17.79 6.35
N GLY A 200 -10.88 -16.98 7.32
CA GLY A 200 -11.37 -17.02 8.69
C GLY A 200 -10.33 -16.58 9.71
N ASN A 201 -10.54 -16.94 10.96
CA ASN A 201 -9.52 -16.79 12.00
C ASN A 201 -8.24 -17.51 11.60
N SER A 202 -7.11 -16.91 11.90
CA SER A 202 -5.82 -17.49 11.62
C SER A 202 -4.82 -17.18 12.71
N ALA A 203 -3.94 -18.15 13.02
CA ALA A 203 -2.86 -17.91 13.97
C ALA A 203 -1.98 -16.72 13.57
N PHE A 204 -1.88 -16.39 12.27
CA PHE A 204 -1.08 -15.29 11.77
C PHE A 204 -1.68 -13.91 12.10
N ASN A 205 -2.93 -13.68 11.70
CA ASN A 205 -3.56 -12.36 11.93
C ASN A 205 -3.97 -12.17 13.40
N ASP A 206 -4.43 -13.25 14.02
CA ASP A 206 -4.87 -13.23 15.41
C ASP A 206 -3.70 -13.01 16.39
N LEU A 207 -2.48 -13.49 16.07
CA LEU A 207 -1.28 -13.12 16.81
C LEU A 207 -1.08 -11.60 16.84
N ILE A 208 -1.17 -10.94 15.68
CA ILE A 208 -1.02 -9.47 15.60
C ILE A 208 -2.10 -8.78 16.41
N LEU A 209 -3.37 -9.15 16.22
CA LEU A 209 -4.52 -8.60 16.93
C LEU A 209 -4.39 -8.75 18.45
N ASN A 210 -3.97 -9.92 18.91
CA ASN A 210 -3.80 -10.21 20.35
C ASN A 210 -2.65 -9.39 20.95
N LEU A 211 -1.53 -9.24 20.23
CA LEU A 211 -0.42 -8.40 20.65
C LEU A 211 -0.82 -6.90 20.66
N GLU A 212 -1.59 -6.44 19.68
CA GLU A 212 -2.15 -5.09 19.69
C GLU A 212 -3.00 -4.82 20.92
N LEU A 213 -3.88 -5.75 21.30
CA LEU A 213 -4.68 -5.66 22.54
C LEU A 213 -3.78 -5.66 23.79
N GLU A 214 -2.75 -6.53 23.81
CA GLU A 214 -1.82 -6.59 24.95
C GLU A 214 -1.02 -5.29 25.11
N ILE A 215 -0.55 -4.70 24.01
CA ILE A 215 0.25 -3.47 24.01
C ILE A 215 -0.61 -2.26 24.40
N THR A 216 -1.81 -2.14 23.81
CA THR A 216 -2.65 -0.94 23.93
C THR A 216 -3.62 -0.99 25.08
N LYS A 217 -3.97 -2.18 25.58
CA LYS A 217 -5.07 -2.43 26.52
C LYS A 217 -6.42 -1.92 25.99
N ALA A 218 -6.56 -1.86 24.66
CA ALA A 218 -7.82 -1.48 24.03
C ALA A 218 -8.88 -2.58 24.18
N ASP A 219 -10.15 -2.20 24.04
CA ASP A 219 -11.27 -3.16 24.09
C ASP A 219 -11.31 -4.05 22.87
N ILE A 220 -10.92 -3.51 21.69
CA ILE A 220 -11.01 -4.15 20.38
C ILE A 220 -9.75 -3.80 19.59
N ALA A 221 -9.31 -4.70 18.70
CA ALA A 221 -8.25 -4.44 17.73
C ALA A 221 -8.73 -4.76 16.31
N PHE A 222 -8.26 -3.99 15.32
CA PHE A 222 -8.46 -4.24 13.89
C PHE A 222 -7.14 -4.40 13.18
N ASN A 223 -6.98 -5.48 12.42
CA ASN A 223 -5.84 -5.69 11.55
C ASN A 223 -6.23 -6.45 10.27
N ALA A 224 -5.56 -6.12 9.16
CA ALA A 224 -5.68 -6.81 7.88
C ALA A 224 -4.46 -7.69 7.63
N PRO A 225 -4.58 -8.80 6.84
CA PRO A 225 -3.42 -9.55 6.39
C PRO A 225 -2.62 -8.73 5.37
N LEU A 226 -1.46 -8.23 5.78
CA LEU A 226 -0.63 -7.30 5.00
C LEU A 226 0.26 -7.98 3.95
N LEU A 227 0.37 -9.30 4.02
CA LEU A 227 1.19 -10.14 3.14
C LEU A 227 0.35 -11.29 2.58
N PHE A 228 0.43 -11.49 1.26
CA PHE A 228 -0.43 -12.45 0.55
C PHE A 228 -0.15 -13.91 0.95
N ASN A 229 1.11 -14.32 0.90
CA ASN A 229 1.53 -15.70 1.13
C ASN A 229 2.82 -15.76 1.94
N ALA A 230 2.85 -15.07 3.07
CA ALA A 230 3.95 -15.16 4.02
C ALA A 230 3.75 -16.32 5.00
N SER A 231 4.84 -16.85 5.49
CA SER A 231 4.83 -17.82 6.60
C SER A 231 5.96 -17.53 7.57
N ILE A 232 5.70 -17.80 8.85
CA ILE A 232 6.74 -17.86 9.88
C ILE A 232 6.76 -19.30 10.39
N LYS A 233 7.90 -19.94 10.20
CA LYS A 233 8.05 -21.37 10.51
C LYS A 233 8.18 -21.62 12.01
N ALA A 234 7.72 -22.77 12.45
CA ALA A 234 8.06 -23.29 13.78
C ALA A 234 9.58 -23.34 13.97
N GLY A 235 10.05 -22.95 15.15
CA GLY A 235 11.47 -22.84 15.45
C GLY A 235 11.88 -21.45 15.93
N PRO A 236 13.18 -21.13 15.92
CA PRO A 236 13.68 -19.80 16.26
C PRO A 236 13.06 -18.73 15.36
N ILE A 237 12.66 -17.61 15.93
CA ILE A 237 12.15 -16.44 15.25
C ILE A 237 13.23 -15.37 15.27
N THR A 238 13.51 -14.78 14.13
CA THR A 238 14.53 -13.73 13.96
C THR A 238 13.92 -12.36 13.75
N VAL A 239 14.75 -11.32 13.81
CA VAL A 239 14.34 -9.97 13.44
C VAL A 239 13.84 -9.91 12.00
N ALA A 240 14.44 -10.68 11.07
CA ALA A 240 13.99 -10.78 9.68
C ALA A 240 12.55 -11.28 9.56
N ASP A 241 12.12 -12.23 10.40
CA ASP A 241 10.76 -12.76 10.41
C ASP A 241 9.72 -11.71 10.75
N MET A 242 10.10 -10.65 11.48
CA MET A 242 9.20 -9.56 11.82
C MET A 242 8.74 -8.76 10.58
N PHE A 243 9.56 -8.72 9.53
CA PHE A 243 9.16 -8.11 8.25
C PHE A 243 8.18 -8.99 7.47
N ASN A 244 8.19 -10.29 7.73
CA ASN A 244 7.20 -11.25 7.23
C ASN A 244 5.93 -11.26 8.09
N LEU A 245 5.98 -10.85 9.35
CA LEU A 245 4.81 -10.70 10.20
C LEU A 245 4.09 -9.37 9.93
N TYR A 246 4.84 -8.27 9.92
CA TYR A 246 4.29 -6.93 9.74
C TYR A 246 5.17 -6.11 8.80
N LYS A 247 4.71 -5.91 7.55
CA LYS A 247 5.51 -5.36 6.46
C LYS A 247 5.74 -3.85 6.57
N TYR A 248 4.75 -3.07 7.00
CA TYR A 248 4.76 -1.62 6.92
C TYR A 248 5.30 -0.95 8.19
N GLU A 249 5.80 0.28 8.05
CA GLU A 249 6.26 1.12 9.16
C GLU A 249 5.14 2.01 9.69
N ASN A 250 4.05 1.38 10.12
CA ASN A 250 2.94 2.08 10.75
C ASN A 250 3.17 2.19 12.25
N ASN A 251 2.72 3.29 12.86
CA ASN A 251 2.58 3.35 14.32
C ASN A 251 1.31 2.61 14.75
N LEU A 252 1.31 2.15 15.98
CA LEU A 252 0.12 1.62 16.61
C LEU A 252 -0.65 2.78 17.26
N CYS A 253 -1.94 2.86 17.03
CA CYS A 253 -2.83 3.90 17.53
C CYS A 253 -3.96 3.29 18.35
N THR A 254 -4.42 3.98 19.36
CA THR A 254 -5.69 3.71 20.03
C THR A 254 -6.67 4.82 19.71
N MET A 255 -7.87 4.47 19.25
CA MET A 255 -8.93 5.41 18.89
C MET A 255 -10.19 5.15 19.72
N ARG A 256 -11.05 6.18 19.83
CA ARG A 256 -12.40 6.02 20.37
C ARG A 256 -13.41 5.89 19.23
N LEU A 257 -14.11 4.76 19.18
CA LEU A 257 -15.18 4.49 18.23
C LEU A 257 -16.45 4.05 18.97
N THR A 258 -17.61 4.41 18.45
CA THR A 258 -18.87 3.85 18.94
C THR A 258 -19.06 2.43 18.40
N GLY A 259 -19.85 1.60 19.09
CA GLY A 259 -20.15 0.26 18.61
C GLY A 259 -20.77 0.24 17.20
N LYS A 260 -21.58 1.24 16.87
CA LYS A 260 -22.13 1.43 15.53
C LYS A 260 -21.05 1.72 14.48
N GLU A 261 -20.05 2.55 14.81
CA GLU A 261 -18.90 2.83 13.91
C GLU A 261 -18.04 1.57 13.73
N ILE A 262 -17.83 0.78 14.79
CA ILE A 262 -17.12 -0.51 14.76
C ILE A 262 -17.81 -1.49 13.81
N ARG A 263 -19.13 -1.69 13.96
CA ARG A 263 -19.88 -2.58 13.08
C ARG A 263 -19.81 -2.12 11.62
N LYS A 264 -20.00 -0.84 11.35
CA LYS A 264 -19.93 -0.28 10.00
C LYS A 264 -18.55 -0.36 9.38
N HIS A 265 -17.47 -0.22 10.17
CA HIS A 265 -16.11 -0.44 9.73
C HIS A 265 -15.92 -1.88 9.22
N LEU A 266 -16.37 -2.85 10.02
CA LEU A 266 -16.30 -4.26 9.65
C LEU A 266 -17.20 -4.57 8.44
N GLU A 267 -18.41 -3.99 8.35
CA GLU A 267 -19.27 -4.15 7.17
C GLU A 267 -18.53 -3.76 5.89
N MET A 268 -17.94 -2.56 5.85
CA MET A 268 -17.18 -2.13 4.67
C MET A 268 -15.96 -3.02 4.41
N SER A 269 -15.26 -3.49 5.46
CA SER A 269 -14.15 -4.42 5.30
C SER A 269 -14.60 -5.70 4.60
N TYR A 270 -15.67 -6.33 5.07
CA TYR A 270 -16.17 -7.57 4.49
C TYR A 270 -16.87 -7.37 3.14
N ASP A 271 -17.47 -6.22 2.87
CA ASP A 271 -18.01 -5.86 1.55
C ASP A 271 -16.89 -5.74 0.48
N LEU A 272 -15.68 -5.34 0.88
CA LEU A 272 -14.49 -5.34 0.02
C LEU A 272 -13.86 -6.73 -0.12
N TRP A 273 -14.04 -7.61 0.84
CA TRP A 273 -13.34 -8.86 1.01
C TRP A 273 -14.11 -10.06 0.46
N CYS A 274 -15.35 -10.25 0.92
CA CYS A 274 -16.15 -11.43 0.58
C CYS A 274 -17.31 -11.11 -0.35
N ASN A 275 -17.68 -12.13 -1.13
CA ASN A 275 -18.79 -12.06 -2.06
C ASN A 275 -20.14 -12.02 -1.30
N THR A 276 -21.20 -11.59 -1.98
CA THR A 276 -22.58 -11.88 -1.59
C THR A 276 -23.00 -13.15 -2.31
N MET A 277 -22.88 -14.29 -1.63
CA MET A 277 -23.16 -15.59 -2.21
C MET A 277 -24.67 -15.79 -2.43
N LYS A 278 -25.02 -16.35 -3.59
CA LYS A 278 -26.40 -16.71 -3.96
C LYS A 278 -26.60 -18.23 -3.94
N SER A 279 -25.50 -18.97 -3.99
CA SER A 279 -25.48 -20.44 -3.94
C SER A 279 -24.18 -20.96 -3.30
N PRO A 280 -24.12 -22.22 -2.87
CA PRO A 280 -22.90 -22.86 -2.36
C PRO A 280 -21.76 -22.96 -3.39
N GLU A 281 -22.08 -22.84 -4.69
CA GLU A 281 -21.12 -22.92 -5.80
C GLU A 281 -20.40 -21.61 -6.04
N ASP A 282 -20.88 -20.50 -5.50
CA ASP A 282 -20.25 -19.19 -5.62
C ASP A 282 -18.88 -19.15 -4.91
N HIS A 283 -18.02 -18.24 -5.33
CA HIS A 283 -16.81 -17.93 -4.60
C HIS A 283 -17.11 -17.24 -3.27
N LEU A 284 -16.38 -17.59 -2.22
CA LEU A 284 -16.43 -16.90 -0.93
C LEU A 284 -15.85 -15.48 -1.05
N LEU A 285 -14.72 -15.38 -1.75
CA LEU A 285 -13.95 -14.14 -1.86
C LEU A 285 -14.35 -13.34 -3.11
N LEU A 286 -14.25 -12.02 -3.05
CA LEU A 286 -14.35 -11.16 -4.23
C LEU A 286 -13.06 -11.25 -5.04
N LEU A 287 -13.09 -12.13 -6.06
CA LEU A 287 -11.96 -12.37 -6.93
C LEU A 287 -11.98 -11.44 -8.16
N SER A 288 -10.79 -11.14 -8.69
CA SER A 288 -10.62 -10.36 -9.92
C SER A 288 -10.71 -11.27 -11.14
N ASN A 289 -11.45 -10.83 -12.17
CA ASN A 289 -11.51 -11.51 -13.45
C ASN A 289 -10.30 -11.17 -14.36
N THR A 290 -9.42 -10.27 -13.93
CA THR A 290 -8.25 -9.83 -14.68
C THR A 290 -6.98 -10.46 -14.11
N GLN A 291 -6.34 -11.35 -14.89
CA GLN A 291 -5.08 -12.02 -14.53
C GLN A 291 -3.87 -11.08 -14.41
N ASN A 292 -4.01 -9.79 -14.73
CA ASN A 292 -2.87 -8.87 -14.93
C ASN A 292 -2.67 -7.84 -13.81
N ASP A 293 -3.44 -7.90 -12.72
CA ASP A 293 -3.26 -6.97 -11.59
C ASP A 293 -2.40 -7.63 -10.50
N ALA A 294 -1.08 -7.51 -10.66
CA ALA A 294 -0.10 -8.06 -9.72
C ALA A 294 -0.23 -7.51 -8.28
N GLN A 295 -0.82 -6.33 -8.11
CA GLN A 295 -1.00 -5.73 -6.78
C GLN A 295 -2.19 -6.33 -6.02
N ARG A 296 -3.25 -6.72 -6.75
CA ARG A 296 -4.46 -7.29 -6.14
C ARG A 296 -4.36 -8.78 -5.90
N LEU A 297 -3.33 -9.44 -6.43
CA LEU A 297 -3.00 -10.83 -6.15
C LEU A 297 -4.18 -11.81 -6.38
N GLY A 298 -5.03 -11.50 -7.36
CA GLY A 298 -6.25 -12.27 -7.65
C GLY A 298 -7.51 -11.78 -6.94
N PHE A 299 -7.42 -10.83 -6.00
CA PHE A 299 -8.58 -10.19 -5.38
C PHE A 299 -9.12 -9.03 -6.22
N LYS A 300 -10.40 -8.75 -6.10
CA LYS A 300 -11.03 -7.57 -6.70
C LYS A 300 -10.56 -6.27 -6.01
N ASN A 301 -10.32 -6.31 -4.71
CA ASN A 301 -9.92 -5.18 -3.89
C ASN A 301 -8.59 -5.46 -3.18
N PHE A 302 -7.94 -4.42 -2.65
CA PHE A 302 -6.67 -4.56 -1.94
C PHE A 302 -6.84 -5.26 -0.59
N SER A 303 -6.13 -6.36 -0.37
CA SER A 303 -6.22 -7.18 0.83
C SER A 303 -5.80 -6.48 2.13
N PHE A 304 -5.00 -5.41 2.04
CA PHE A 304 -4.66 -4.58 3.20
C PHE A 304 -5.85 -3.77 3.76
N ASN A 305 -7.04 -3.88 3.12
CA ASN A 305 -8.31 -3.34 3.61
C ASN A 305 -9.24 -4.44 4.17
N PHE A 306 -8.77 -5.67 4.30
CA PHE A 306 -9.56 -6.79 4.82
C PHE A 306 -9.37 -6.92 6.34
N ASP A 307 -9.78 -5.89 7.08
CA ASP A 307 -9.68 -5.89 8.53
C ASP A 307 -10.63 -6.94 9.13
N SER A 308 -10.08 -7.79 10.00
CA SER A 308 -10.83 -8.55 10.99
C SER A 308 -10.60 -8.00 12.38
N ALA A 309 -11.30 -8.51 13.38
CA ALA A 309 -11.27 -7.98 14.74
C ALA A 309 -10.97 -9.04 15.80
N ALA A 310 -10.26 -8.63 16.86
CA ALA A 310 -10.24 -9.30 18.14
C ALA A 310 -10.90 -8.42 19.22
N GLY A 311 -11.30 -9.04 20.36
CA GLY A 311 -12.01 -8.37 21.45
C GLY A 311 -13.53 -8.44 21.34
N ILE A 312 -14.06 -8.89 20.21
CA ILE A 312 -15.49 -9.14 19.96
C ILE A 312 -15.70 -10.50 19.30
N ASP A 313 -16.84 -11.15 19.62
CA ASP A 313 -17.31 -12.35 18.94
C ASP A 313 -18.37 -11.95 17.91
N TYR A 314 -18.19 -12.39 16.64
CA TYR A 314 -19.10 -11.98 15.56
C TYR A 314 -19.20 -13.03 14.42
N GLU A 315 -20.20 -12.86 13.58
CA GLU A 315 -20.42 -13.68 12.40
C GLU A 315 -20.55 -12.79 11.15
N VAL A 316 -20.11 -13.32 10.03
CA VAL A 316 -20.19 -12.66 8.71
C VAL A 316 -21.10 -13.51 7.82
N ASP A 317 -22.33 -13.09 7.64
CA ASP A 317 -23.34 -13.77 6.80
C ASP A 317 -23.16 -13.36 5.33
N VAL A 318 -22.49 -14.21 4.58
CA VAL A 318 -22.19 -13.97 3.15
C VAL A 318 -23.42 -14.04 2.24
N THR A 319 -24.59 -14.43 2.75
CA THR A 319 -25.84 -14.41 1.97
C THR A 319 -26.52 -13.05 1.99
N LYS A 320 -26.09 -12.15 2.89
CA LYS A 320 -26.65 -10.82 3.03
C LYS A 320 -26.04 -9.82 2.05
N PRO A 321 -26.79 -8.79 1.67
CA PRO A 321 -26.23 -7.72 0.84
C PRO A 321 -25.18 -6.93 1.61
N ASP A 322 -24.39 -6.17 0.86
CA ASP A 322 -23.38 -5.26 1.39
C ASP A 322 -23.96 -4.33 2.46
N GLY A 323 -23.20 -4.11 3.54
CA GLY A 323 -23.60 -3.34 4.71
C GLY A 323 -24.52 -4.07 5.70
N GLN A 324 -24.80 -5.37 5.51
CA GLN A 324 -25.68 -6.18 6.35
C GLN A 324 -25.10 -7.57 6.67
N LYS A 325 -23.80 -7.78 6.41
CA LYS A 325 -23.14 -9.10 6.59
C LYS A 325 -22.69 -9.35 8.02
N VAL A 326 -22.34 -8.30 8.77
CA VAL A 326 -21.71 -8.42 10.07
C VAL A 326 -22.72 -8.40 11.21
N ARG A 327 -22.71 -9.45 12.01
CA ARG A 327 -23.47 -9.56 13.25
C ARG A 327 -22.54 -9.73 14.44
N ILE A 328 -22.34 -8.66 15.24
CA ILE A 328 -21.57 -8.72 16.48
C ILE A 328 -22.46 -9.36 17.55
N LEU A 329 -21.97 -10.42 18.19
CA LEU A 329 -22.70 -11.20 19.17
C LEU A 329 -22.51 -10.69 20.57
N ARG A 330 -21.25 -10.36 20.92
CA ARG A 330 -20.83 -9.89 22.26
C ARG A 330 -19.38 -9.44 22.25
N MET A 331 -18.90 -8.88 23.33
CA MET A 331 -17.47 -8.75 23.62
C MET A 331 -16.88 -10.14 23.91
N SER A 332 -15.62 -10.38 23.55
CA SER A 332 -14.99 -11.69 23.76
C SER A 332 -14.76 -12.03 25.26
N ASN A 333 -14.85 -11.05 26.15
CA ASN A 333 -14.87 -11.27 27.62
C ASN A 333 -16.26 -11.72 28.14
N GLY A 334 -17.25 -11.86 27.27
CA GLY A 334 -18.62 -12.29 27.60
C GLY A 334 -19.60 -11.14 27.88
N GLU A 335 -19.14 -9.89 27.98
CA GLU A 335 -20.03 -8.74 28.14
C GLU A 335 -20.90 -8.48 26.90
N PRO A 336 -22.09 -7.89 27.05
CA PRO A 336 -22.88 -7.46 25.91
C PRO A 336 -22.17 -6.38 25.08
N PHE A 337 -22.25 -6.51 23.77
CA PHE A 337 -21.84 -5.44 22.85
C PHE A 337 -22.98 -4.44 22.66
N ASP A 338 -22.70 -3.14 22.82
CA ASP A 338 -23.68 -2.06 22.66
C ASP A 338 -23.25 -1.11 21.54
N GLU A 339 -24.07 -0.97 20.51
CA GLU A 339 -23.79 -0.07 19.37
C GLU A 339 -23.66 1.42 19.76
N ASN A 340 -24.25 1.83 20.87
CA ASN A 340 -24.22 3.21 21.36
C ASN A 340 -23.07 3.51 22.34
N LYS A 341 -22.41 2.47 22.86
CA LYS A 341 -21.27 2.62 23.78
C LYS A 341 -20.00 3.01 22.99
N TRP A 342 -19.15 3.79 23.63
CA TRP A 342 -17.81 4.09 23.17
C TRP A 342 -16.83 3.00 23.61
N TYR A 343 -16.01 2.54 22.67
CA TYR A 343 -14.95 1.58 22.90
C TYR A 343 -13.60 2.17 22.52
N THR A 344 -12.54 1.67 23.12
CA THR A 344 -11.17 1.90 22.68
C THR A 344 -10.80 0.84 21.66
N VAL A 345 -10.26 1.29 20.52
CA VAL A 345 -9.94 0.39 19.39
C VAL A 345 -8.49 0.59 18.96
N ALA A 346 -7.71 -0.49 18.96
CA ALA A 346 -6.36 -0.52 18.44
C ALA A 346 -6.39 -0.65 16.91
N VAL A 347 -5.65 0.21 16.24
CA VAL A 347 -5.48 0.24 14.77
C VAL A 347 -4.09 0.73 14.41
N ASN A 348 -3.61 0.44 13.20
CA ASN A 348 -2.40 1.07 12.71
C ASN A 348 -2.62 2.54 12.28
N SER A 349 -1.54 3.32 12.21
CA SER A 349 -1.61 4.75 11.85
C SER A 349 -2.16 5.01 10.43
N TYR A 350 -1.94 4.12 9.48
CA TYR A 350 -2.55 4.21 8.16
C TYR A 350 -4.08 4.22 8.26
N ARG A 351 -4.65 3.29 9.05
CA ARG A 351 -6.09 3.20 9.28
C ARG A 351 -6.58 4.41 10.08
N ALA A 352 -5.87 4.80 11.14
CA ALA A 352 -6.24 5.94 11.99
C ALA A 352 -6.34 7.26 11.21
N ASN A 353 -5.51 7.43 10.17
CA ASN A 353 -5.54 8.60 9.28
C ASN A 353 -6.54 8.47 8.10
N GLY A 354 -7.37 7.42 8.08
CA GLY A 354 -8.43 7.21 7.08
C GLY A 354 -7.99 6.46 5.84
N GLY A 355 -6.81 5.82 5.87
CA GLY A 355 -6.35 4.95 4.81
C GLY A 355 -7.31 3.79 4.55
N GLY A 356 -7.54 3.45 3.27
CA GLY A 356 -8.48 2.43 2.85
C GLY A 356 -9.96 2.78 3.09
N GLU A 357 -10.25 3.98 3.61
CA GLU A 357 -11.59 4.56 3.77
C GLU A 357 -12.57 3.80 4.70
N LEU A 358 -12.10 2.77 5.43
CA LEU A 358 -12.97 1.99 6.32
C LEU A 358 -13.52 2.82 7.48
N LEU A 359 -12.72 3.75 8.04
CA LEU A 359 -13.19 4.66 9.08
C LEU A 359 -14.02 5.83 8.52
N THR A 360 -13.70 6.31 7.33
CA THR A 360 -14.38 7.45 6.72
C THR A 360 -15.66 7.05 6.00
N LYS A 361 -15.57 6.37 4.87
CA LYS A 361 -16.75 5.93 4.12
C LYS A 361 -17.49 4.79 4.83
N GLY A 362 -16.74 3.83 5.40
CA GLY A 362 -17.32 2.70 6.11
C GLY A 362 -18.03 3.12 7.37
N ALA A 363 -17.29 3.54 8.39
CA ALA A 363 -17.85 3.95 9.68
C ALA A 363 -18.61 5.28 9.63
N GLY A 364 -18.38 6.11 8.59
CA GLY A 364 -19.06 7.40 8.41
C GLY A 364 -18.44 8.53 9.24
N ILE A 365 -17.19 8.40 9.67
CA ILE A 365 -16.47 9.42 10.45
C ILE A 365 -15.90 10.47 9.48
N PRO A 366 -16.24 11.76 9.64
CA PRO A 366 -15.63 12.82 8.83
C PRO A 366 -14.08 12.79 8.94
N ARG A 367 -13.39 12.94 7.81
CA ARG A 367 -11.91 12.81 7.77
C ARG A 367 -11.21 13.79 8.72
N ASP A 368 -11.67 15.02 8.80
CA ASP A 368 -11.16 16.06 9.71
C ASP A 368 -11.36 15.74 11.20
N SER A 369 -12.32 14.85 11.51
CA SER A 369 -12.62 14.40 12.87
C SER A 369 -11.75 13.22 13.33
N LEU A 370 -11.06 12.50 12.41
CA LEU A 370 -10.29 11.32 12.77
C LEU A 370 -9.21 11.61 13.79
N LYS A 371 -8.47 12.71 13.64
CA LYS A 371 -7.39 13.10 14.55
C LYS A 371 -7.89 13.28 15.99
N SER A 372 -9.10 13.81 16.19
CA SER A 372 -9.69 13.98 17.51
C SER A 372 -10.13 12.68 18.17
N ARG A 373 -10.24 11.60 17.41
CA ARG A 373 -10.58 10.26 17.89
C ARG A 373 -9.37 9.47 18.37
N ILE A 374 -8.14 9.85 17.97
CA ILE A 374 -6.90 9.20 18.40
C ILE A 374 -6.61 9.66 19.83
N ILE A 375 -6.53 8.71 20.76
CA ILE A 375 -6.25 8.97 22.19
C ILE A 375 -4.80 8.61 22.55
N TRP A 376 -4.17 7.76 21.76
CA TRP A 376 -2.77 7.40 21.90
C TRP A 376 -2.18 6.96 20.57
N GLU A 377 -0.93 7.26 20.35
CA GLU A 377 -0.14 6.82 19.22
C GLU A 377 1.25 6.43 19.68
N SER A 378 1.74 5.27 19.25
CA SER A 378 3.05 4.76 19.65
C SER A 378 4.19 5.64 19.12
N PRO A 379 5.26 5.89 19.90
CA PRO A 379 6.43 6.66 19.46
C PRO A 379 7.30 5.92 18.41
N LYS A 380 7.21 4.59 18.35
CA LYS A 380 7.91 3.74 17.39
C LYS A 380 6.89 3.00 16.51
N ASP A 381 7.36 2.39 15.41
CA ASP A 381 6.50 1.59 14.54
C ASP A 381 5.97 0.34 15.25
N GLN A 382 4.85 -0.17 14.76
CA GLN A 382 4.14 -1.31 15.33
C GLN A 382 5.00 -2.58 15.37
N ARG A 383 5.82 -2.82 14.35
CA ARG A 383 6.72 -3.99 14.28
C ARG A 383 7.70 -4.02 15.45
N HIS A 384 8.21 -2.85 15.91
CA HIS A 384 9.04 -2.77 17.09
C HIS A 384 8.33 -3.32 18.33
N TYR A 385 7.07 -2.94 18.56
CA TYR A 385 6.32 -3.41 19.73
C TYR A 385 5.96 -4.88 19.63
N LEU A 386 5.57 -5.37 18.45
CA LEU A 386 5.35 -6.80 18.22
C LEU A 386 6.62 -7.60 18.52
N MET A 387 7.79 -7.12 18.09
CA MET A 387 9.08 -7.73 18.37
C MET A 387 9.38 -7.78 19.88
N GLU A 388 9.15 -6.70 20.61
CA GLU A 388 9.40 -6.65 22.06
C GLU A 388 8.48 -7.61 22.83
N GLU A 389 7.20 -7.73 22.45
CA GLU A 389 6.30 -8.70 23.07
C GLU A 389 6.69 -10.16 22.76
N ILE A 390 7.16 -10.45 21.54
CA ILE A 390 7.69 -11.79 21.20
C ILE A 390 8.95 -12.10 22.02
N LYS A 391 9.87 -11.14 22.17
CA LYS A 391 11.06 -11.30 23.02
C LYS A 391 10.69 -11.56 24.49
N LYS A 392 9.74 -10.81 25.01
CA LYS A 392 9.24 -10.95 26.37
C LYS A 392 8.60 -12.31 26.63
N ALA A 393 7.82 -12.80 25.67
CA ALA A 393 7.19 -14.13 25.75
C ALA A 393 8.21 -15.27 25.63
N GLY A 394 9.28 -15.09 24.86
CA GLY A 394 10.33 -16.07 24.61
C GLY A 394 9.86 -17.24 23.74
N VAL A 395 8.87 -18.01 24.18
CA VAL A 395 8.25 -19.11 23.43
C VAL A 395 6.76 -18.83 23.28
N MET A 396 6.24 -18.97 22.06
CA MET A 396 4.82 -18.77 21.75
C MET A 396 4.28 -19.93 20.92
N ASN A 397 2.99 -20.22 21.09
CA ASN A 397 2.23 -21.14 20.27
C ASN A 397 1.00 -20.39 19.70
N PRO A 398 1.18 -19.55 18.67
CA PRO A 398 0.07 -18.76 18.12
C PRO A 398 -1.07 -19.66 17.62
N GLN A 399 -2.29 -19.39 18.06
CA GLN A 399 -3.49 -20.11 17.68
C GLN A 399 -4.56 -19.16 17.14
N PRO A 400 -5.50 -19.63 16.30
CA PRO A 400 -6.67 -18.86 15.93
C PRO A 400 -7.54 -18.56 17.16
N ASN A 401 -8.12 -17.35 17.23
CA ASN A 401 -8.99 -16.92 18.32
C ASN A 401 -10.38 -17.59 18.30
N HIS A 402 -10.82 -18.05 17.14
CA HIS A 402 -12.17 -18.62 16.94
C HIS A 402 -13.31 -17.67 17.37
N ASN A 403 -13.07 -16.37 17.34
CA ASN A 403 -14.01 -15.33 17.76
C ASN A 403 -14.93 -14.86 16.62
N TRP A 404 -14.67 -15.27 15.38
CA TRP A 404 -15.54 -14.96 14.25
C TRP A 404 -15.52 -16.06 13.18
N LYS A 405 -16.53 -16.05 12.29
CA LYS A 405 -16.64 -16.99 11.17
C LYS A 405 -17.51 -16.46 10.06
N PHE A 406 -17.31 -16.95 8.85
CA PHE A 406 -18.25 -16.82 7.74
C PHE A 406 -19.41 -17.81 7.89
N ILE A 407 -20.64 -17.35 7.64
CA ILE A 407 -21.84 -18.18 7.67
C ILE A 407 -22.66 -17.98 6.37
N PRO A 408 -23.47 -19.00 5.96
CA PRO A 408 -23.60 -20.34 6.55
C PRO A 408 -22.39 -21.24 6.24
N GLU A 409 -21.89 -21.96 7.23
CA GLU A 409 -20.68 -22.80 7.09
C GLU A 409 -20.82 -23.88 6.02
N THR A 410 -22.04 -24.36 5.77
CA THR A 410 -22.35 -25.31 4.68
C THR A 410 -22.04 -24.76 3.28
N TRP A 411 -22.00 -23.45 3.10
CA TRP A 411 -21.61 -22.78 1.85
C TRP A 411 -20.15 -22.31 1.90
N THR A 412 -19.77 -21.70 3.00
CA THR A 412 -18.49 -20.98 3.09
C THR A 412 -17.30 -21.91 3.19
N ILE A 413 -17.40 -23.06 3.87
CA ILE A 413 -16.29 -24.01 3.98
C ILE A 413 -15.90 -24.60 2.60
N PRO A 414 -16.82 -25.16 1.79
CA PRO A 414 -16.44 -25.65 0.47
C PRO A 414 -16.04 -24.55 -0.49
N ALA A 415 -16.62 -23.33 -0.39
CA ALA A 415 -16.22 -22.19 -1.19
C ALA A 415 -14.79 -21.72 -0.84
N ALA A 416 -14.46 -21.64 0.44
CA ALA A 416 -13.11 -21.32 0.91
C ALA A 416 -12.06 -22.32 0.38
N ALA A 417 -12.36 -23.62 0.36
CA ALA A 417 -11.48 -24.63 -0.18
C ALA A 417 -11.23 -24.45 -1.71
N ARG A 418 -12.25 -24.09 -2.47
CA ARG A 418 -12.14 -23.79 -3.92
C ARG A 418 -11.28 -22.55 -4.15
N ASP A 419 -11.55 -21.48 -3.41
CA ASP A 419 -10.85 -20.20 -3.57
C ASP A 419 -9.38 -20.32 -3.13
N ARG A 420 -9.10 -21.09 -2.07
CA ARG A 420 -7.74 -21.39 -1.62
C ARG A 420 -6.94 -22.10 -2.72
N LYS A 421 -7.52 -23.13 -3.33
CA LYS A 421 -6.89 -23.84 -4.43
C LYS A 421 -6.60 -22.93 -5.63
N LEU A 422 -7.54 -22.02 -5.95
CA LEU A 422 -7.40 -21.09 -7.05
C LEU A 422 -6.28 -20.06 -6.80
N LEU A 423 -6.21 -19.49 -5.59
CA LEU A 423 -5.28 -18.40 -5.27
C LEU A 423 -3.87 -18.90 -4.94
N PHE A 424 -3.74 -20.08 -4.34
CA PHE A 424 -2.46 -20.57 -3.78
C PHE A 424 -1.97 -21.86 -4.44
N SER A 425 -2.67 -22.39 -5.44
CA SER A 425 -2.33 -23.64 -6.18
C SER A 425 -2.15 -24.84 -5.23
N GLU A 426 -3.00 -24.96 -4.21
CA GLU A 426 -3.02 -26.03 -3.19
C GLU A 426 -4.04 -27.12 -3.50
#